data_06eaace218f1efd913ba1fc8d1e02b53
#
_entry.id   06eaace218f1efd913ba1fc8d1e02b53
#
_cell.length_a   1.000
_cell.length_b   1.000
_cell.length_c   1.000
_cell.angle_alpha   90.00
_cell.angle_beta   90.00
_cell.angle_gamma   90.00
#
_symmetry.space_group_name_H-M   'P 1'
#
loop_
_entity.id
_entity.type
_entity.pdbx_description
1 polymer ?
#
loop_
_entity_poly.entity_id
_entity_poly.type
_entity_poly.pdbx_seq_one_letter_code
_entity_poly.pdbx_strand_id
1 'polypeptide(L)'
;KLEYLAYKFGYFFEGHRAENDCFASIHLLSMQLPKSENLVLDVLLKNVRQKSNRVWAVGSGFDKKDLLRNRGYKWFPGGEGRDKSWHKEISQENLESEIEYLEKEIYGREIDLPIDTITAFNKFSERI
;
A
#
# COMPACT_ATOMS: atom_id res chain seq x y z
N LYS A 1 -11.13 -13.12 4.93
CA LYS A 1 -12.58 -12.94 5.06
C LYS A 1 -12.91 -12.49 6.48
N LEU A 2 -13.94 -11.67 6.65
CA LEU A 2 -14.36 -11.11 7.94
C LEU A 2 -14.67 -12.21 8.98
N GLU A 3 -15.41 -13.23 8.61
CA GLU A 3 -15.72 -14.39 9.45
C GLU A 3 -14.48 -15.05 10.04
N TYR A 4 -13.43 -15.24 9.22
CA TYR A 4 -12.19 -15.84 9.67
C TYR A 4 -11.45 -14.97 10.70
N LEU A 5 -11.45 -13.65 10.51
CA LEU A 5 -10.85 -12.72 11.46
C LEU A 5 -11.65 -12.71 12.76
N ALA A 6 -12.97 -12.59 12.69
CA ALA A 6 -13.85 -12.61 13.86
C ALA A 6 -13.67 -13.91 14.67
N TYR A 7 -13.64 -15.04 14.01
CA TYR A 7 -13.39 -16.36 14.64
C TYR A 7 -12.06 -16.38 15.42
N LYS A 8 -10.97 -15.88 14.82
CA LYS A 8 -9.66 -15.81 15.49
C LYS A 8 -9.69 -14.99 16.78
N PHE A 9 -10.57 -14.01 16.87
CA PHE A 9 -10.75 -13.16 18.04
C PHE A 9 -11.92 -13.62 18.94
N GLY A 10 -12.42 -14.85 18.73
CA GLY A 10 -13.44 -15.45 19.58
C GLY A 10 -14.86 -14.94 19.34
N TYR A 11 -15.11 -14.25 18.23
CA TYR A 11 -16.43 -13.76 17.86
C TYR A 11 -17.04 -14.59 16.76
N PHE A 12 -18.17 -15.21 17.04
CA PHE A 12 -18.90 -16.08 16.11
C PHE A 12 -20.17 -15.38 15.67
N PHE A 13 -20.40 -15.33 14.36
CA PHE A 13 -21.60 -14.73 13.79
C PHE A 13 -22.00 -15.43 12.49
N GLU A 14 -23.25 -15.32 12.12
CA GLU A 14 -23.76 -15.78 10.84
C GLU A 14 -23.50 -14.70 9.79
N GLY A 15 -22.51 -14.94 8.92
CA GLY A 15 -22.11 -14.01 7.88
C GLY A 15 -23.13 -13.84 6.75
N HIS A 16 -22.84 -12.91 5.85
CA HIS A 16 -23.65 -12.56 4.68
C HIS A 16 -25.02 -11.91 4.99
N ARG A 17 -25.18 -11.42 6.22
CA ARG A 17 -26.24 -10.50 6.61
C ARG A 17 -25.59 -9.17 6.96
N ALA A 18 -25.97 -8.10 6.24
CA ALA A 18 -25.33 -6.79 6.36
C ALA A 18 -25.25 -6.28 7.83
N GLU A 19 -26.27 -6.50 8.63
CA GLU A 19 -26.31 -6.13 10.03
C GLU A 19 -25.26 -6.91 10.85
N ASN A 20 -25.19 -8.23 10.68
CA ASN A 20 -24.24 -9.08 11.40
C ASN A 20 -22.79 -8.75 11.00
N ASP A 21 -22.55 -8.50 9.71
CA ASP A 21 -21.24 -8.10 9.21
C ASP A 21 -20.80 -6.73 9.78
N CYS A 22 -21.73 -5.79 9.92
CA CYS A 22 -21.47 -4.50 10.58
C CYS A 22 -21.11 -4.68 12.06
N PHE A 23 -21.88 -5.47 12.82
CA PHE A 23 -21.60 -5.74 14.23
C PHE A 23 -20.25 -6.45 14.41
N ALA A 24 -19.95 -7.45 13.58
CA ALA A 24 -18.66 -8.14 13.61
C ALA A 24 -17.50 -7.16 13.32
N SER A 25 -17.67 -6.25 12.39
CA SER A 25 -16.67 -5.22 12.07
C SER A 25 -16.46 -4.25 13.24
N ILE A 26 -17.53 -3.75 13.86
CA ILE A 26 -17.46 -2.87 15.04
C ILE A 26 -16.78 -3.60 16.18
N HIS A 27 -17.14 -4.86 16.43
CA HIS A 27 -16.52 -5.66 17.48
C HIS A 27 -15.01 -5.77 17.27
N LEU A 28 -14.55 -6.15 16.07
CA LEU A 28 -13.13 -6.24 15.76
C LEU A 28 -12.41 -4.89 15.94
N LEU A 29 -13.01 -3.79 15.52
CA LEU A 29 -12.43 -2.46 15.66
C LEU A 29 -12.27 -2.02 17.13
N SER A 30 -13.13 -2.49 18.01
CA SER A 30 -13.09 -2.20 19.46
C SER A 30 -12.12 -3.09 20.25
N MET A 31 -11.54 -4.10 19.62
CA MET A 31 -10.59 -5.01 20.28
C MET A 31 -9.20 -4.43 20.39
N GLN A 32 -8.43 -4.91 21.35
CA GLN A 32 -7.00 -4.64 21.46
C GLN A 32 -6.18 -5.66 20.68
N LEU A 33 -5.11 -5.19 20.05
CA LEU A 33 -4.16 -6.08 19.39
C LEU A 33 -3.33 -6.86 20.42
N PRO A 34 -3.16 -8.19 20.25
CA PRO A 34 -2.53 -9.03 21.27
C PRO A 34 -1.09 -8.65 21.63
N LYS A 35 -0.36 -8.00 20.72
CA LYS A 35 1.06 -7.65 20.91
C LYS A 35 1.31 -6.22 21.35
N SER A 36 0.43 -5.29 21.03
CA SER A 36 0.67 -3.85 21.23
C SER A 36 -0.31 -3.18 22.19
N GLU A 37 -1.33 -3.90 22.65
CA GLU A 37 -2.42 -3.38 23.50
C GLU A 37 -3.19 -2.17 22.92
N ASN A 38 -2.84 -1.75 21.70
CA ASN A 38 -3.54 -0.67 21.00
C ASN A 38 -4.88 -1.17 20.44
N LEU A 39 -5.87 -0.29 20.42
CA LEU A 39 -7.13 -0.60 19.73
C LEU A 39 -6.90 -0.79 18.24
N VAL A 40 -7.57 -1.77 17.66
CA VAL A 40 -7.52 -2.04 16.22
C VAL A 40 -7.89 -0.79 15.43
N LEU A 41 -8.93 -0.07 15.87
CA LEU A 41 -9.36 1.17 15.24
C LEU A 41 -8.26 2.25 15.24
N ASP A 42 -7.54 2.43 16.34
CA ASP A 42 -6.48 3.44 16.45
C ASP A 42 -5.34 3.14 15.49
N VAL A 43 -4.95 1.87 15.38
CA VAL A 43 -3.89 1.44 14.44
C VAL A 43 -4.33 1.66 12.99
N LEU A 44 -5.59 1.31 12.65
CA LEU A 44 -6.13 1.54 11.32
C LEU A 44 -6.17 3.03 10.97
N LEU A 45 -6.67 3.88 11.87
CA LEU A 45 -6.74 5.33 11.65
C LEU A 45 -5.34 5.94 11.49
N LYS A 46 -4.38 5.51 12.29
CA LYS A 46 -2.99 5.94 12.17
C LYS A 46 -2.42 5.59 10.80
N ASN A 47 -2.62 4.35 10.35
CA ASN A 47 -2.13 3.88 9.05
C ASN A 47 -2.81 4.59 7.87
N VAL A 48 -4.12 4.82 7.95
CA VAL A 48 -4.87 5.54 6.90
C VAL A 48 -4.42 6.99 6.77
N ARG A 49 -4.06 7.64 7.87
CA ARG A 49 -3.60 9.04 7.89
C ARG A 49 -2.14 9.21 7.42
N GLN A 50 -1.36 8.12 7.39
CA GLN A 50 -0.01 8.19 6.85
C GLN A 50 -0.06 8.40 5.34
N LYS A 51 0.71 9.40 4.88
CA LYS A 51 0.93 9.61 3.45
C LYS A 51 1.97 8.60 2.95
N SER A 52 1.75 8.08 1.77
CA SER A 52 2.75 7.32 1.03
C SER A 52 2.98 7.94 -0.34
N ASN A 53 4.03 7.53 -1.01
CA ASN A 53 4.39 8.04 -2.32
C ASN A 53 4.48 6.87 -3.29
N ARG A 54 3.89 7.01 -4.47
CA ARG A 54 4.08 6.06 -5.57
C ARG A 54 5.16 6.59 -6.48
N VAL A 55 6.29 5.90 -6.50
CA VAL A 55 7.40 6.21 -7.40
C VAL A 55 7.24 5.41 -8.67
N TRP A 56 7.39 6.08 -9.80
CA TRP A 56 7.30 5.51 -11.15
C TRP A 56 8.69 5.43 -11.77
N ALA A 57 9.21 4.22 -11.91
CA ALA A 57 10.50 3.97 -12.55
C ALA A 57 10.35 3.98 -14.08
N VAL A 58 10.05 5.14 -14.63
CA VAL A 58 9.86 5.36 -16.07
C VAL A 58 11.20 5.23 -16.79
N GLY A 59 11.20 4.60 -17.97
CA GLY A 59 12.41 4.47 -18.80
C GLY A 59 13.46 3.51 -18.22
N SER A 60 13.12 2.73 -17.19
CA SER A 60 14.02 1.65 -16.73
C SER A 60 14.22 0.60 -17.84
N GLY A 61 15.47 0.22 -18.08
CA GLY A 61 15.80 -0.79 -19.10
C GLY A 61 15.16 -2.16 -18.82
N PHE A 62 14.87 -2.91 -19.86
CA PHE A 62 14.29 -4.25 -19.73
C PHE A 62 15.18 -5.22 -18.93
N ASP A 63 16.50 -5.05 -19.01
CA ASP A 63 17.51 -5.78 -18.24
C ASP A 63 17.38 -5.62 -16.73
N LYS A 64 16.77 -4.51 -16.27
CA LYS A 64 16.56 -4.21 -14.86
C LYS A 64 15.26 -4.76 -14.26
N LYS A 65 14.42 -5.41 -15.08
CA LYS A 65 13.10 -5.92 -14.67
C LYS A 65 13.14 -6.82 -13.43
N ASP A 66 14.14 -7.72 -13.34
CA ASP A 66 14.22 -8.68 -12.25
C ASP A 66 14.67 -8.01 -10.94
N LEU A 67 15.53 -7.00 -11.02
CA LEU A 67 15.94 -6.19 -9.87
C LEU A 67 14.74 -5.42 -9.31
N LEU A 68 13.96 -4.77 -10.17
CA LEU A 68 12.76 -4.04 -9.78
C LEU A 68 11.70 -4.97 -9.20
N ARG A 69 11.44 -6.11 -9.83
CA ARG A 69 10.48 -7.12 -9.34
C ARG A 69 10.87 -7.66 -7.96
N ASN A 70 12.13 -8.05 -7.78
CA ASN A 70 12.63 -8.57 -6.51
C ASN A 70 12.56 -7.54 -5.38
N ARG A 71 12.67 -6.25 -5.72
CA ARG A 71 12.50 -5.14 -4.78
C ARG A 71 11.05 -4.76 -4.51
N GLY A 72 10.09 -5.45 -5.14
CA GLY A 72 8.65 -5.29 -4.91
C GLY A 72 7.96 -4.26 -5.80
N TYR A 73 8.60 -3.84 -6.90
CA TYR A 73 7.94 -3.05 -7.93
C TYR A 73 6.93 -3.89 -8.71
N LYS A 74 5.83 -3.26 -9.10
CA LYS A 74 4.78 -3.84 -9.93
C LYS A 74 4.82 -3.20 -11.32
N TRP A 75 4.54 -4.02 -12.33
CA TRP A 75 4.49 -3.53 -13.71
C TRP A 75 3.14 -2.89 -14.01
N PHE A 76 3.17 -1.69 -14.57
CA PHE A 76 2.03 -1.00 -15.13
C PHE A 76 2.11 -1.04 -16.67
N PRO A 77 1.11 -1.58 -17.37
CA PRO A 77 1.15 -1.77 -18.82
C PRO A 77 0.94 -0.48 -19.63
N GLY A 78 0.73 0.65 -18.97
CA GLY A 78 0.37 1.91 -19.58
C GLY A 78 -1.14 2.13 -19.65
N GLY A 79 -1.55 3.37 -19.82
CA GLY A 79 -2.96 3.80 -19.90
C GLY A 79 -3.17 5.14 -19.21
N GLU A 80 -4.33 5.76 -19.46
CA GLU A 80 -4.75 7.01 -18.81
C GLU A 80 -3.70 8.14 -18.86
N GLY A 81 -2.96 8.22 -19.98
CA GLY A 81 -1.94 9.27 -20.17
C GLY A 81 -0.60 8.97 -19.51
N ARG A 82 -0.39 7.77 -18.98
CA ARG A 82 0.90 7.32 -18.43
C ARG A 82 1.55 6.26 -19.30
N ASP A 83 2.87 6.34 -19.42
CA ASP A 83 3.67 5.35 -20.11
C ASP A 83 3.82 4.06 -19.31
N LYS A 84 4.16 2.99 -20.01
CA LYS A 84 4.51 1.70 -19.41
C LYS A 84 5.68 1.88 -18.45
N SER A 85 5.54 1.45 -17.21
CA SER A 85 6.59 1.62 -16.20
C SER A 85 6.43 0.69 -15.00
N TRP A 86 7.48 0.54 -14.25
CA TRP A 86 7.43 -0.09 -12.95
C TRP A 86 7.04 0.95 -11.89
N HIS A 87 6.26 0.56 -10.91
CA HIS A 87 5.89 1.44 -9.80
C HIS A 87 5.90 0.73 -8.46
N LYS A 88 6.12 1.49 -7.41
CA LYS A 88 6.08 1.00 -6.02
C LYS A 88 5.55 2.08 -5.10
N GLU A 89 4.71 1.68 -4.14
CA GLU A 89 4.26 2.53 -3.06
C GLU A 89 5.27 2.48 -1.90
N ILE A 90 5.73 3.64 -1.46
CA ILE A 90 6.81 3.82 -0.50
C ILE A 90 6.36 4.81 0.57
N SER A 91 6.68 4.53 1.83
CA SER A 91 6.44 5.49 2.92
C SER A 91 7.28 6.75 2.74
N GLN A 92 6.81 7.88 3.27
CA GLN A 92 7.54 9.15 3.20
C GLN A 92 8.96 9.04 3.77
N GLU A 93 9.15 8.25 4.83
CA GLU A 93 10.43 8.07 5.50
C GLU A 93 11.49 7.35 4.64
N ASN A 94 11.03 6.45 3.74
CA ASN A 94 11.90 5.63 2.91
C ASN A 94 12.06 6.17 1.48
N LEU A 95 11.42 7.29 1.15
CA LEU A 95 11.38 7.82 -0.20
C LEU A 95 12.79 8.17 -0.71
N GLU A 96 13.55 8.92 0.06
CA GLU A 96 14.90 9.36 -0.32
C GLU A 96 15.84 8.18 -0.57
N SER A 97 15.87 7.21 0.34
CA SER A 97 16.71 6.02 0.20
C SER A 97 16.32 5.14 -0.99
N GLU A 98 15.04 5.14 -1.37
CA GLU A 98 14.57 4.42 -2.54
C GLU A 98 14.94 5.13 -3.85
N ILE A 99 14.88 6.47 -3.87
CA ILE A 99 15.35 7.27 -5.02
C ILE A 99 16.84 7.06 -5.24
N GLU A 100 17.67 7.16 -4.19
CA GLU A 100 19.09 6.89 -4.27
C GLU A 100 19.40 5.49 -4.83
N TYR A 101 18.64 4.49 -4.41
CA TYR A 101 18.78 3.13 -4.94
C TYR A 101 18.47 3.08 -6.44
N LEU A 102 17.38 3.70 -6.88
CA LEU A 102 17.01 3.73 -8.29
C LEU A 102 18.06 4.43 -9.14
N GLU A 103 18.55 5.58 -8.69
CA GLU A 103 19.60 6.33 -9.37
C GLU A 103 20.87 5.51 -9.51
N LYS A 104 21.29 4.82 -8.46
CA LYS A 104 22.55 4.08 -8.42
C LYS A 104 22.47 2.75 -9.16
N GLU A 105 21.46 1.93 -8.89
CA GLU A 105 21.41 0.52 -9.33
C GLU A 105 20.61 0.34 -10.64
N ILE A 106 19.65 1.23 -10.91
CA ILE A 106 18.76 1.10 -12.07
C ILE A 106 19.19 2.02 -13.19
N TYR A 107 19.38 3.31 -12.90
CA TYR A 107 19.64 4.32 -13.94
C TYR A 107 21.14 4.67 -14.11
N GLY A 108 21.94 4.51 -13.06
CA GLY A 108 23.37 4.88 -13.06
C GLY A 108 23.62 6.39 -13.15
N ARG A 109 22.61 7.21 -12.86
CA ARG A 109 22.64 8.68 -12.89
C ARG A 109 21.53 9.25 -12.05
N GLU A 110 21.66 10.52 -11.66
CA GLU A 110 20.55 11.29 -11.10
C GLU A 110 19.41 11.39 -12.11
N ILE A 111 18.18 11.22 -11.63
CA ILE A 111 16.98 11.24 -12.45
C ILE A 111 15.81 11.85 -11.70
N ASP A 112 15.05 12.69 -12.38
CA ASP A 112 13.77 13.20 -11.87
C ASP A 112 12.67 12.21 -12.23
N LEU A 113 12.19 11.47 -11.24
CA LEU A 113 11.17 10.45 -11.40
C LEU A 113 9.79 11.00 -11.03
N PRO A 114 8.73 10.66 -11.78
CA PRO A 114 7.38 10.99 -11.39
C PRO A 114 7.03 10.34 -10.05
N ILE A 115 6.51 11.15 -9.11
CA ILE A 115 6.10 10.71 -7.78
C ILE A 115 4.69 11.21 -7.51
N ASP A 116 3.77 10.30 -7.24
CA ASP A 116 2.41 10.65 -6.82
C ASP A 116 2.26 10.50 -5.32
N THR A 117 1.79 11.53 -4.65
CA THR A 117 1.47 11.46 -3.23
C THR A 117 0.14 10.74 -3.01
N ILE A 118 0.16 9.66 -2.27
CA ILE A 118 -1.01 8.86 -1.91
C ILE A 118 -1.50 9.26 -0.52
N THR A 119 -2.76 9.60 -0.45
CA THR A 119 -3.47 9.94 0.79
C THR A 119 -4.68 9.04 0.97
N ALA A 120 -5.34 9.10 2.13
CA ALA A 120 -6.58 8.39 2.36
C ALA A 120 -7.68 8.71 1.33
N PHE A 121 -7.64 9.90 0.74
CA PHE A 121 -8.68 10.38 -0.20
C PHE A 121 -8.52 9.85 -1.63
N ASN A 122 -7.28 9.48 -2.01
CA ASN A 122 -7.01 9.06 -3.38
C ASN A 122 -6.50 7.60 -3.49
N LYS A 123 -6.19 6.96 -2.37
CA LYS A 123 -5.58 5.61 -2.33
C LYS A 123 -6.35 4.54 -3.12
N PHE A 124 -7.67 4.65 -3.17
CA PHE A 124 -8.55 3.68 -3.83
C PHE A 124 -9.40 4.32 -4.94
N SER A 125 -8.97 5.47 -5.45
CA SER A 125 -9.63 6.16 -6.54
C SER A 125 -8.86 5.98 -7.86
N GLU A 126 -9.54 6.16 -8.98
CA GLU A 126 -8.94 6.18 -10.32
C GLU A 126 -8.08 7.43 -10.59
N ARG A 127 -7.86 8.26 -9.57
CA ARG A 127 -7.13 9.55 -9.66
C ARG A 127 -5.61 9.42 -9.48
N ILE A 128 -5.10 8.19 -9.38
CA ILE A 128 -3.67 7.94 -9.17
C ILE A 128 -3.15 6.96 -10.20
#